data_f79761c387d459948b7cb3b522258735
#
_entry.id   f79761c387d459948b7cb3b522258735
#
_cell.length_a   1.000
_cell.length_b   1.000
_cell.length_c   1.000
_cell.angle_alpha   90.00
_cell.angle_beta   90.00
_cell.angle_gamma   90.00
#
_symmetry.space_group_name_H-M   'P 1'
#
loop_
_entity.id
_entity.type
_entity.pdbx_description
1 polymer ?
#
loop_
_entity_poly.entity_id
_entity_poly.type
_entity_poly.pdbx_seq_one_letter_code
_entity_poly.pdbx_strand_id
1 'polypeptide(L)'
;IYTNSLSAASDVYKRQIREGALALGATKNQVVFHHVLPLAMPGTLTGTIIGLARAVGETAPLLMIGMVAFIMNVPSTPLDPAVGMPAQIYLWSESAERGFIEKTSSAIILLLIFLIVVNFVSVYFRKKYEKKW
;
A
#
# COMPACT_ATOMS: atom_id res chain seq x y z
N ILE A 1 23.25 1.71 12.04
CA ILE A 1 24.32 2.58 11.47
C ILE A 1 24.49 2.34 9.97
N TYR A 2 24.39 1.08 9.46
CA TYR A 2 24.59 0.79 8.03
C TYR A 2 23.44 1.29 7.11
N THR A 3 22.23 1.41 7.59
CA THR A 3 21.07 1.86 6.78
C THR A 3 21.17 3.35 6.40
N ASN A 4 21.75 4.19 7.25
CA ASN A 4 21.89 5.63 6.95
C ASN A 4 22.94 5.90 5.86
N SER A 5 24.01 5.11 5.78
CA SER A 5 25.03 5.29 4.76
C SER A 5 24.56 4.91 3.35
N LEU A 6 23.74 3.85 3.23
CA LEU A 6 23.18 3.42 1.94
C LEU A 6 22.12 4.40 1.41
N SER A 7 21.29 4.98 2.29
CA SER A 7 20.33 6.00 1.88
C SER A 7 21.03 7.30 1.45
N ALA A 8 22.05 7.71 2.20
CA ALA A 8 22.85 8.90 1.86
C ALA A 8 23.56 8.72 0.51
N ALA A 9 24.18 7.57 0.25
CA ALA A 9 24.83 7.28 -1.03
C ALA A 9 23.83 7.30 -2.19
N SER A 10 22.64 6.73 -2.01
CA SER A 10 21.57 6.76 -3.01
C SER A 10 21.09 8.19 -3.31
N ASP A 11 21.00 9.04 -2.31
CA ASP A 11 20.54 10.42 -2.48
C ASP A 11 21.61 11.29 -3.17
N VAL A 12 22.89 11.08 -2.86
CA VAL A 12 24.02 11.71 -3.56
C VAL A 12 24.01 11.34 -5.04
N TYR A 13 23.84 10.06 -5.37
CA TYR A 13 23.79 9.59 -6.75
C TYR A 13 22.63 10.22 -7.55
N LYS A 14 21.44 10.31 -6.95
CA LYS A 14 20.28 10.96 -7.58
C LYS A 14 20.53 12.45 -7.85
N ARG A 15 21.22 13.14 -6.93
CA ARG A 15 21.59 14.54 -7.09
C ARG A 15 22.58 14.71 -8.23
N GLN A 16 23.61 13.87 -8.33
CA GLN A 16 24.62 13.92 -9.39
C GLN A 16 24.01 13.73 -10.78
N ILE A 17 23.06 12.78 -10.95
CA ILE A 17 22.36 12.59 -12.21
C ILE A 17 21.55 13.83 -12.60
N ARG A 18 20.88 14.44 -11.64
CA ARG A 18 20.09 15.67 -11.87
C ARG A 18 20.99 16.84 -12.28
N GLU A 19 22.08 17.05 -11.57
CA GLU A 19 23.03 18.14 -11.84
C GLU A 19 23.76 17.91 -13.17
N GLY A 20 24.17 16.67 -13.47
CA GLY A 20 24.78 16.30 -14.75
C GLY A 20 23.86 16.54 -15.94
N ALA A 21 22.60 16.18 -15.84
CA ALA A 21 21.63 16.43 -16.91
C ALA A 21 21.36 17.93 -17.13
N LEU A 22 21.30 18.73 -16.06
CA LEU A 22 21.19 20.18 -16.16
C LEU A 22 22.45 20.81 -16.80
N ALA A 23 23.64 20.32 -16.45
CA ALA A 23 24.90 20.80 -17.03
C ALA A 23 25.01 20.52 -18.54
N LEU A 24 24.35 19.44 -19.03
CA LEU A 24 24.23 19.13 -20.44
C LEU A 24 23.14 19.94 -21.17
N GLY A 25 22.50 20.89 -20.50
CA GLY A 25 21.50 21.78 -21.08
C GLY A 25 20.07 21.23 -21.11
N ALA A 26 19.77 20.14 -20.37
CA ALA A 26 18.42 19.64 -20.26
C ALA A 26 17.52 20.61 -19.50
N THR A 27 16.28 20.78 -19.94
CA THR A 27 15.28 21.57 -19.23
C THR A 27 14.85 20.88 -17.94
N LYS A 28 14.38 21.63 -16.94
CA LYS A 28 13.91 21.08 -15.65
C LYS A 28 12.87 19.97 -15.83
N ASN A 29 11.95 20.11 -16.78
CA ASN A 29 10.93 19.11 -17.08
C ASN A 29 11.55 17.83 -17.67
N GLN A 30 12.50 17.95 -18.59
CA GLN A 30 13.22 16.80 -19.14
C GLN A 30 13.99 16.04 -18.07
N VAL A 31 14.67 16.75 -17.17
CA VAL A 31 15.39 16.14 -16.05
C VAL A 31 14.43 15.34 -15.14
N VAL A 32 13.27 15.90 -14.81
CA VAL A 32 12.29 15.22 -13.95
C VAL A 32 11.72 13.97 -14.63
N PHE A 33 11.19 14.09 -15.84
CA PHE A 33 10.48 12.98 -16.49
C PHE A 33 11.39 11.91 -17.07
N HIS A 34 12.59 12.26 -17.57
CA HIS A 34 13.49 11.30 -18.20
C HIS A 34 14.54 10.69 -17.26
N HIS A 35 14.86 11.37 -16.15
CA HIS A 35 15.90 10.91 -15.24
C HIS A 35 15.41 10.67 -13.82
N VAL A 36 14.79 11.68 -13.18
CA VAL A 36 14.42 11.59 -11.75
C VAL A 36 13.26 10.64 -11.54
N LEU A 37 12.19 10.76 -12.33
CA LEU A 37 10.99 9.94 -12.17
C LEU A 37 11.26 8.44 -12.39
N PRO A 38 11.93 8.01 -13.46
CA PRO A 38 12.25 6.59 -13.65
C PRO A 38 13.16 6.03 -12.54
N LEU A 39 14.07 6.85 -12.04
CA LEU A 39 14.97 6.46 -10.95
C LEU A 39 14.26 6.36 -9.60
N ALA A 40 13.22 7.17 -9.37
CA ALA A 40 12.42 7.16 -8.16
C ALA A 40 11.32 6.08 -8.16
N MET A 41 10.90 5.57 -9.32
CA MET A 41 9.79 4.60 -9.46
C MET A 41 9.89 3.37 -8.56
N PRO A 42 11.02 2.68 -8.42
CA PRO A 42 11.10 1.51 -7.56
C PRO A 42 10.83 1.84 -6.08
N GLY A 43 11.32 3.01 -5.62
CA GLY A 43 11.09 3.47 -4.26
C GLY A 43 9.65 3.89 -4.00
N THR A 44 9.05 4.63 -4.93
CA THR A 44 7.64 5.05 -4.81
C THR A 44 6.70 3.87 -4.86
N LEU A 45 6.92 2.91 -5.76
CA LEU A 45 6.13 1.66 -5.80
C LEU A 45 6.21 0.91 -4.46
N THR A 46 7.41 0.76 -3.91
CA THR A 46 7.58 0.10 -2.60
C THR A 46 6.83 0.83 -1.49
N GLY A 47 6.95 2.15 -1.42
CA GLY A 47 6.25 2.97 -0.43
C GLY A 47 4.73 2.88 -0.57
N THR A 48 4.21 2.92 -1.79
CA THR A 48 2.77 2.78 -2.07
C THR A 48 2.25 1.41 -1.65
N ILE A 49 2.99 0.34 -1.91
CA ILE A 49 2.62 -1.02 -1.53
C ILE A 49 2.52 -1.16 -0.01
N ILE A 50 3.55 -0.70 0.70
CA ILE A 50 3.57 -0.74 2.17
C ILE A 50 2.43 0.11 2.74
N GLY A 51 2.20 1.30 2.17
CA GLY A 51 1.12 2.19 2.55
C GLY A 51 -0.26 1.56 2.35
N LEU A 52 -0.51 0.92 1.20
CA LEU A 52 -1.77 0.23 0.92
C LEU A 52 -1.99 -0.96 1.85
N ALA A 53 -0.97 -1.80 2.05
CA ALA A 53 -1.07 -2.95 2.96
C ALA A 53 -1.39 -2.50 4.38
N ARG A 54 -0.79 -1.40 4.83
CA ARG A 54 -1.05 -0.81 6.14
C ARG A 54 -2.47 -0.24 6.22
N ALA A 55 -2.90 0.54 5.22
CA ALA A 55 -4.23 1.15 5.18
C ALA A 55 -5.36 0.11 5.21
N VAL A 56 -5.19 -1.01 4.50
CA VAL A 56 -6.18 -2.11 4.52
C VAL A 56 -6.24 -2.81 5.89
N GLY A 57 -5.10 -2.90 6.61
CA GLY A 57 -5.03 -3.55 7.93
C GLY A 57 -5.40 -2.64 9.10
N GLU A 58 -5.49 -1.32 8.90
CA GLU A 58 -5.65 -0.36 9.98
C GLU A 58 -7.13 -0.19 10.38
N THR A 59 -7.55 -1.00 11.37
CA THR A 59 -8.94 -1.04 11.85
C THR A 59 -9.18 -0.10 13.05
N ALA A 60 -8.16 0.09 13.89
CA ALA A 60 -8.28 0.80 15.15
C ALA A 60 -8.86 2.22 15.03
N PRO A 61 -8.42 3.10 14.13
CA PRO A 61 -9.01 4.43 13.98
C PRO A 61 -10.48 4.40 13.57
N LEU A 62 -10.87 3.44 12.71
CA LEU A 62 -12.27 3.30 12.26
C LEU A 62 -13.20 2.92 13.39
N LEU A 63 -12.75 2.05 14.30
CA LEU A 63 -13.52 1.67 15.48
C LEU A 63 -13.62 2.83 16.48
N MET A 64 -12.57 3.61 16.66
CA MET A 64 -12.53 4.74 17.60
C MET A 64 -13.48 5.89 17.19
N ILE A 65 -13.68 6.12 15.90
CA ILE A 65 -14.64 7.13 15.40
C ILE A 65 -16.07 6.60 15.29
N GLY A 66 -16.33 5.37 15.80
CA GLY A 66 -17.68 4.80 15.84
C GLY A 66 -18.21 4.36 14.48
N MET A 67 -17.34 4.03 13.54
CA MET A 67 -17.72 3.49 12.23
C MET A 67 -18.21 2.03 12.34
N VAL A 68 -19.09 1.80 13.32
CA VAL A 68 -19.79 0.54 13.57
C VAL A 68 -21.16 0.67 12.92
N ALA A 69 -21.25 0.41 11.62
CA ALA A 69 -22.53 0.43 10.95
C ALA A 69 -23.07 -1.00 10.80
N PHE A 70 -24.28 -1.22 11.30
CA PHE A 70 -25.02 -2.45 11.03
C PHE A 70 -25.66 -2.31 9.63
N ILE A 71 -25.07 -2.98 8.64
CA ILE A 71 -25.54 -2.94 7.26
C ILE A 71 -26.34 -4.21 6.99
N MET A 72 -27.64 -4.06 6.75
CA MET A 72 -28.53 -5.19 6.46
C MET A 72 -28.42 -5.67 5.01
N ASN A 73 -28.16 -4.75 4.10
CA ASN A 73 -28.17 -5.06 2.66
C ASN A 73 -26.76 -5.20 2.12
N VAL A 74 -26.60 -6.13 1.18
CA VAL A 74 -25.32 -6.27 0.45
C VAL A 74 -25.17 -5.06 -0.48
N PRO A 75 -24.07 -4.27 -0.37
CA PRO A 75 -23.84 -3.14 -1.25
C PRO A 75 -23.74 -3.61 -2.71
N SER A 76 -24.54 -3.03 -3.57
CA SER A 76 -24.58 -3.32 -5.02
C SER A 76 -23.87 -2.26 -5.84
N THR A 77 -23.71 -1.06 -5.29
CA THR A 77 -23.01 0.05 -5.93
C THR A 77 -21.90 0.59 -5.04
N PRO A 78 -20.85 1.25 -5.60
CA PRO A 78 -19.78 1.86 -4.82
C PRO A 78 -20.22 2.98 -3.88
N LEU A 79 -21.44 3.48 -4.04
CA LEU A 79 -22.03 4.55 -3.22
C LEU A 79 -22.90 4.02 -2.07
N ASP A 80 -23.14 2.70 -2.05
CA ASP A 80 -23.93 2.09 -0.98
C ASP A 80 -23.13 2.05 0.33
N PRO A 81 -23.80 2.11 1.48
CA PRO A 81 -23.14 1.97 2.77
C PRO A 81 -22.40 0.64 2.86
N ALA A 82 -21.13 0.69 3.23
CA ALA A 82 -20.29 -0.49 3.39
C ALA A 82 -19.42 -0.38 4.65
N VAL A 83 -19.06 -1.51 5.22
CA VAL A 83 -18.11 -1.60 6.35
C VAL A 83 -16.81 -2.23 5.88
N GLY A 84 -15.69 -1.72 6.38
CA GLY A 84 -14.39 -2.33 6.14
C GLY A 84 -14.30 -3.74 6.71
N MET A 85 -13.76 -4.68 5.92
CA MET A 85 -13.67 -6.09 6.32
C MET A 85 -12.99 -6.31 7.69
N PRO A 86 -11.88 -5.62 8.05
CA PRO A 86 -11.30 -5.75 9.37
C PRO A 86 -12.24 -5.33 10.52
N ALA A 87 -13.02 -4.26 10.32
CA ALA A 87 -14.01 -3.81 11.32
C ALA A 87 -15.14 -4.83 11.47
N GLN A 88 -15.59 -5.44 10.38
CA GLN A 88 -16.62 -6.49 10.39
C GLN A 88 -16.14 -7.76 11.09
N ILE A 89 -14.88 -8.16 10.89
CA ILE A 89 -14.26 -9.29 11.59
C ILE A 89 -14.25 -9.03 13.11
N TYR A 90 -13.90 -7.82 13.53
CA TYR A 90 -13.91 -7.44 14.94
C TYR A 90 -15.32 -7.56 15.53
N LEU A 91 -16.34 -7.01 14.89
CA LEU A 91 -17.73 -7.08 15.33
C LEU A 91 -18.24 -8.52 15.46
N TRP A 92 -17.92 -9.38 14.50
CA TRP A 92 -18.29 -10.79 14.54
C TRP A 92 -17.55 -11.55 15.63
N SER A 93 -16.30 -11.18 15.94
CA SER A 93 -15.52 -11.83 17.00
C SER A 93 -16.05 -11.57 18.40
N GLU A 94 -16.75 -10.43 18.61
CA GLU A 94 -17.39 -10.09 19.88
C GLU A 94 -18.78 -10.77 20.05
N SER A 95 -19.31 -11.35 18.98
CA SER A 95 -20.63 -11.98 19.03
C SER A 95 -20.54 -13.34 19.73
N ALA A 96 -21.40 -13.57 20.72
CA ALA A 96 -21.43 -14.83 21.48
C ALA A 96 -22.02 -16.02 20.70
N GLU A 97 -22.54 -15.80 19.52
CA GLU A 97 -23.23 -16.80 18.71
C GLU A 97 -22.25 -17.63 17.85
N ARG A 98 -22.32 -18.96 17.95
CA ARG A 98 -21.39 -19.86 17.26
C ARG A 98 -21.29 -19.66 15.75
N GLY A 99 -22.40 -19.28 15.09
CA GLY A 99 -22.41 -19.03 13.66
C GLY A 99 -21.51 -17.87 13.22
N PHE A 100 -21.25 -16.91 14.09
CA PHE A 100 -20.33 -15.79 13.79
C PHE A 100 -18.86 -16.17 13.92
N ILE A 101 -18.53 -17.18 14.74
CA ILE A 101 -17.15 -17.67 14.89
C ILE A 101 -16.66 -18.27 13.56
N GLU A 102 -17.51 -19.06 12.89
CA GLU A 102 -17.19 -19.66 11.58
C GLU A 102 -17.06 -18.59 10.51
N LYS A 103 -17.96 -17.60 10.49
CA LYS A 103 -17.88 -16.44 9.57
C LYS A 103 -16.63 -15.61 9.80
N THR A 104 -16.27 -15.36 11.04
CA THR A 104 -15.04 -14.63 11.42
C THR A 104 -13.81 -15.36 10.90
N SER A 105 -13.71 -16.65 11.11
CA SER A 105 -12.58 -17.46 10.65
C SER A 105 -12.46 -17.44 9.12
N SER A 106 -13.59 -17.58 8.42
CA SER A 106 -13.63 -17.53 6.96
C SER A 106 -13.23 -16.15 6.43
N ALA A 107 -13.68 -15.07 7.07
CA ALA A 107 -13.36 -13.71 6.69
C ALA A 107 -11.87 -13.38 6.92
N ILE A 108 -11.28 -13.89 8.00
CA ILE A 108 -9.83 -13.75 8.28
C ILE A 108 -9.01 -14.44 7.17
N ILE A 109 -9.37 -15.66 6.81
CA ILE A 109 -8.68 -16.41 5.73
C ILE A 109 -8.77 -15.63 4.41
N LEU A 110 -9.96 -15.14 4.07
CA LEU A 110 -10.16 -14.37 2.85
C LEU A 110 -9.34 -13.08 2.83
N LEU A 111 -9.29 -12.36 3.95
CA LEU A 111 -8.48 -11.14 4.09
C LEU A 111 -6.98 -11.45 3.96
N LEU A 112 -6.50 -12.55 4.55
CA LEU A 112 -5.10 -12.98 4.43
C LEU A 112 -4.75 -13.33 2.99
N ILE A 113 -5.60 -14.10 2.29
CA ILE A 113 -5.39 -14.42 0.88
C ILE A 113 -5.33 -13.14 0.04
N PHE A 114 -6.27 -12.23 0.26
CA PHE A 114 -6.29 -10.93 -0.44
C PHE A 114 -4.98 -10.16 -0.23
N LEU A 115 -4.51 -10.04 1.02
CA LEU A 115 -3.26 -9.35 1.34
C LEU A 115 -2.04 -10.04 0.69
N ILE A 116 -2.00 -11.37 0.67
CA ILE A 116 -0.92 -12.13 0.01
C ILE A 116 -0.92 -11.84 -1.49
N VAL A 117 -2.09 -11.86 -2.13
CA VAL A 117 -2.22 -11.59 -3.58
C VAL A 117 -1.78 -10.16 -3.90
N VAL A 118 -2.25 -9.18 -3.15
CA VAL A 118 -1.87 -7.77 -3.34
C VAL A 118 -0.35 -7.59 -3.17
N ASN A 119 0.24 -8.18 -2.13
CA ASN A 119 1.68 -8.13 -1.91
C ASN A 119 2.45 -8.82 -3.04
N PHE A 120 2.00 -9.98 -3.50
CA PHE A 120 2.65 -10.70 -4.60
C PHE A 120 2.63 -9.91 -5.90
N VAL A 121 1.47 -9.38 -6.28
CA VAL A 121 1.30 -8.50 -7.45
C VAL A 121 2.23 -7.29 -7.36
N SER A 122 2.31 -6.70 -6.20
CA SER A 122 3.13 -5.54 -5.92
C SER A 122 4.62 -5.82 -6.07
N VAL A 123 5.10 -6.92 -5.52
CA VAL A 123 6.51 -7.38 -5.67
C VAL A 123 6.82 -7.72 -7.13
N TYR A 124 5.85 -8.31 -7.85
CA TYR A 124 5.99 -8.61 -9.26
C TYR A 124 6.19 -7.35 -10.10
N PHE A 125 5.31 -6.33 -9.90
CA PHE A 125 5.46 -5.04 -10.58
C PHE A 125 6.78 -4.35 -10.21
N ARG A 126 7.17 -4.37 -8.95
CA ARG A 126 8.44 -3.83 -8.51
C ARG A 126 9.60 -4.45 -9.27
N LYS A 127 9.70 -5.79 -9.31
CA LYS A 127 10.77 -6.50 -10.04
C LYS A 127 10.79 -6.20 -11.53
N LYS A 128 9.60 -6.04 -12.15
CA LYS A 128 9.49 -5.72 -13.57
C LYS A 128 10.01 -4.32 -13.90
N TYR A 129 9.78 -3.35 -13.01
CA TYR A 129 10.20 -1.96 -13.22
C TYR A 129 11.57 -1.62 -12.60
N GLU A 130 12.11 -2.52 -11.79
CA GLU A 130 13.46 -2.38 -11.24
C GLU A 130 14.50 -2.68 -12.36
N LYS A 131 14.91 -1.61 -13.06
CA LYS A 131 16.05 -1.71 -13.99
C LYS A 131 17.30 -1.92 -13.15
N LYS A 132 17.88 -3.11 -13.22
CA LYS A 132 19.25 -3.36 -12.75
C LYS A 132 20.20 -2.66 -13.72
N TRP A 133 20.91 -1.68 -13.21
CA TRP A 133 22.06 -1.09 -13.87
C TRP A 133 23.30 -1.84 -13.42
#